data_240dda66dbc45949e0b62892e1564aae
#
_entry.id   240dda66dbc45949e0b62892e1564aae
#
_cell.length_a   1.000
_cell.length_b   1.000
_cell.length_c   1.000
_cell.angle_alpha   90.00
_cell.angle_beta   90.00
_cell.angle_gamma   90.00
#
_symmetry.space_group_name_H-M   'P 1'
#
loop_
_entity.id
_entity.type
_entity.pdbx_description
1 polymer ?
#
loop_
_entity_poly.entity_id
_entity_poly.type
_entity_poly.pdbx_seq_one_letter_code
_entity_poly.pdbx_strand_id
1 'polypeptide(L)'
;MTVDTAVTVPAPVPELAPASAPGASAAEVRVAGTPALHDGPAPLPAPRGPLSAALLSTLRRESTRSVDLRHLLWEGTPADACTDDDLQLSLWLAYELHYRGLAGVDERWEWHPELLWARARWEDQLLAGLELAVPRVVATGATDPTTGAALDPVGDVVAGLTALAEADGEPSVSKFLMRNATAEQFREFLTHRSMYHLKEADPHSWAIPRLSGAVKGALITIQADEYGGGVPAAMHAQLFRRLLASWGLSTTYAELLDRVPGVTLLSTNLISLFGLHRRWRGALVGHLTAFEMSSSVPNARYARGHRRLGGSEAAARFFDEHVVADAVHEQIALHDLAAGLVRAEPTLAGDVLFGARCAAYADQVAAEHQIGAWTAGVSSLRTPVVAAA
;
A
#
# COMPACT_ATOMS: atom_id res chain seq x y z
N MET A 1 -24.75 -52.65 -39.98
CA MET A 1 -25.25 -52.16 -38.73
C MET A 1 -24.56 -50.81 -38.46
N THR A 2 -25.16 -49.74 -38.94
CA THR A 2 -24.69 -48.36 -38.76
C THR A 2 -25.37 -47.83 -37.49
N VAL A 3 -24.57 -47.47 -36.49
CA VAL A 3 -25.05 -46.83 -35.25
C VAL A 3 -25.05 -45.33 -35.47
N ASP A 4 -26.25 -44.79 -35.51
CA ASP A 4 -26.49 -43.33 -35.61
C ASP A 4 -26.37 -42.72 -34.20
N THR A 5 -25.30 -41.91 -33.95
CA THR A 5 -25.13 -41.17 -32.72
C THR A 5 -25.68 -39.78 -32.89
N ALA A 6 -26.94 -39.58 -32.48
CA ALA A 6 -27.55 -38.28 -32.40
C ALA A 6 -26.85 -37.42 -31.35
N VAL A 7 -26.18 -36.34 -31.76
CA VAL A 7 -25.62 -35.29 -30.91
C VAL A 7 -26.78 -34.41 -30.38
N THR A 8 -27.08 -34.51 -29.11
CA THR A 8 -28.06 -33.64 -28.46
C THR A 8 -27.42 -32.28 -28.23
N VAL A 9 -27.92 -31.24 -28.91
CA VAL A 9 -27.58 -29.83 -28.65
C VAL A 9 -28.27 -29.39 -27.37
N PRO A 10 -27.55 -28.84 -26.37
CA PRO A 10 -28.21 -28.31 -25.17
C PRO A 10 -29.06 -27.10 -25.51
N ALA A 11 -30.19 -26.96 -24.81
CA ALA A 11 -31.13 -25.86 -24.96
C ALA A 11 -30.46 -24.51 -24.60
N PRO A 12 -30.87 -23.41 -25.25
CA PRO A 12 -30.32 -22.07 -24.94
C PRO A 12 -30.65 -21.66 -23.50
N VAL A 13 -29.65 -21.15 -22.81
CA VAL A 13 -29.78 -20.55 -21.45
C VAL A 13 -30.72 -19.36 -21.56
N PRO A 14 -31.73 -19.20 -20.68
CA PRO A 14 -32.61 -18.04 -20.71
C PRO A 14 -31.83 -16.75 -20.46
N GLU A 15 -32.05 -15.77 -21.33
CA GLU A 15 -31.50 -14.43 -21.22
C GLU A 15 -32.05 -13.77 -19.95
N LEU A 16 -31.19 -13.48 -18.99
CA LEU A 16 -31.56 -12.73 -17.79
C LEU A 16 -31.91 -11.31 -18.22
N ALA A 17 -33.15 -10.93 -18.06
CA ALA A 17 -33.60 -9.56 -18.25
C ALA A 17 -32.79 -8.60 -17.37
N PRO A 18 -32.36 -7.42 -17.88
CA PRO A 18 -31.64 -6.46 -17.06
C PRO A 18 -32.48 -6.02 -15.87
N ALA A 19 -31.95 -6.16 -14.67
CA ALA A 19 -32.56 -5.64 -13.45
C ALA A 19 -32.79 -4.13 -13.63
N SER A 20 -34.03 -3.70 -13.53
CA SER A 20 -34.42 -2.29 -13.54
C SER A 20 -33.75 -1.59 -12.36
N ALA A 21 -32.80 -0.71 -12.64
CA ALA A 21 -32.22 0.18 -11.65
C ALA A 21 -33.32 1.04 -10.99
N PRO A 22 -33.30 1.19 -9.65
CA PRO A 22 -34.17 2.16 -9.02
C PRO A 22 -33.77 3.56 -9.48
N GLY A 23 -34.68 4.28 -10.09
CA GLY A 23 -34.52 5.66 -10.50
C GLY A 23 -34.28 6.57 -9.30
N ALA A 24 -33.03 6.76 -8.92
CA ALA A 24 -32.61 7.86 -8.07
C ALA A 24 -32.29 9.04 -9.00
N SER A 25 -33.13 10.06 -8.99
CA SER A 25 -32.86 11.36 -9.56
C SER A 25 -31.53 11.87 -8.99
N ALA A 26 -30.51 11.92 -9.81
CA ALA A 26 -29.24 12.58 -9.48
C ALA A 26 -29.53 14.09 -9.43
N ALA A 27 -30.02 14.59 -8.29
CA ALA A 27 -29.92 15.97 -7.97
C ALA A 27 -28.42 16.28 -7.78
N GLU A 28 -27.83 16.96 -8.77
CA GLU A 28 -26.49 17.53 -8.66
C GLU A 28 -26.42 18.44 -7.44
N VAL A 29 -25.95 17.92 -6.31
CA VAL A 29 -25.47 18.77 -5.23
C VAL A 29 -24.11 19.31 -5.70
N ARG A 30 -24.14 20.43 -6.41
CA ARG A 30 -22.96 21.26 -6.62
C ARG A 30 -22.50 21.81 -5.28
N VAL A 31 -21.58 21.12 -4.63
CA VAL A 31 -20.80 21.68 -3.53
C VAL A 31 -19.88 22.73 -4.18
N ALA A 32 -20.26 24.01 -4.03
CA ALA A 32 -19.45 25.14 -4.48
C ALA A 32 -18.08 25.05 -3.75
N GLY A 33 -16.99 25.00 -4.51
CA GLY A 33 -15.63 25.18 -3.98
C GLY A 33 -14.76 23.91 -3.86
N THR A 34 -15.09 22.79 -4.52
CA THR A 34 -14.14 21.69 -4.66
C THR A 34 -13.11 22.08 -5.73
N PRO A 35 -11.82 22.29 -5.39
CA PRO A 35 -10.79 22.50 -6.38
C PRO A 35 -10.78 21.34 -7.38
N ALA A 36 -10.48 21.60 -8.64
CA ALA A 36 -10.30 20.56 -9.64
C ALA A 36 -9.27 19.55 -9.12
N LEU A 37 -9.67 18.30 -8.94
CA LEU A 37 -8.90 17.23 -8.31
C LEU A 37 -7.87 16.67 -9.32
N HIS A 38 -7.01 17.51 -9.84
CA HIS A 38 -5.88 17.07 -10.65
C HIS A 38 -4.63 17.09 -9.77
N ASP A 39 -4.21 15.90 -9.34
CA ASP A 39 -2.91 15.74 -8.70
C ASP A 39 -1.83 15.84 -9.76
N GLY A 40 -1.06 16.92 -9.71
CA GLY A 40 0.17 17.06 -10.47
C GLY A 40 1.27 16.11 -9.98
N PRO A 41 2.45 16.17 -10.60
CA PRO A 41 3.62 15.46 -10.14
C PRO A 41 4.00 15.88 -8.71
N ALA A 42 4.63 14.94 -7.97
CA ALA A 42 5.07 15.20 -6.60
C ALA A 42 6.12 16.32 -6.54
N PRO A 43 6.06 17.25 -5.58
CA PRO A 43 7.11 18.26 -5.39
C PRO A 43 8.44 17.57 -5.03
N LEU A 44 9.56 18.15 -5.46
CA LEU A 44 10.88 17.65 -5.07
C LEU A 44 11.14 17.98 -3.60
N PRO A 45 11.46 16.96 -2.78
CA PRO A 45 11.77 17.15 -1.36
C PRO A 45 13.19 17.68 -1.14
N ALA A 46 13.48 18.04 0.11
CA ALA A 46 14.86 18.26 0.57
C ALA A 46 15.62 16.92 0.67
N PRO A 47 16.93 16.90 0.39
CA PRO A 47 17.74 15.70 0.56
C PRO A 47 17.85 15.31 2.05
N ARG A 48 18.04 14.01 2.32
CA ARG A 48 18.16 13.47 3.68
C ARG A 48 19.54 12.93 4.00
N GLY A 49 20.40 12.82 2.98
CA GLY A 49 21.77 12.35 3.09
C GLY A 49 22.48 12.42 1.74
N PRO A 50 23.67 11.85 1.64
CA PRO A 50 24.48 11.94 0.42
C PRO A 50 23.81 11.29 -0.81
N LEU A 51 23.14 10.16 -0.63
CA LEU A 51 22.49 9.43 -1.71
C LEU A 51 21.34 10.22 -2.32
N SER A 52 20.38 10.68 -1.51
CA SER A 52 19.25 11.46 -1.99
C SER A 52 19.68 12.83 -2.53
N ALA A 53 20.74 13.44 -1.98
CA ALA A 53 21.28 14.68 -2.51
C ALA A 53 21.85 14.51 -3.93
N ALA A 54 22.63 13.46 -4.16
CA ALA A 54 23.19 13.13 -5.47
C ALA A 54 22.09 12.74 -6.47
N LEU A 55 21.10 11.95 -6.03
CA LEU A 55 19.96 11.54 -6.84
C LEU A 55 19.13 12.78 -7.28
N LEU A 56 18.75 13.65 -6.35
CA LEU A 56 17.99 14.87 -6.64
C LEU A 56 18.77 15.82 -7.58
N SER A 57 20.09 15.93 -7.39
CA SER A 57 20.95 16.69 -8.31
C SER A 57 20.92 16.08 -9.72
N THR A 58 20.88 14.76 -9.83
CA THR A 58 20.81 14.04 -11.10
C THR A 58 19.46 14.24 -11.78
N LEU A 59 18.36 14.05 -11.07
CA LEU A 59 17.00 14.15 -11.60
C LEU A 59 16.63 15.56 -12.10
N ARG A 60 17.29 16.60 -11.60
CA ARG A 60 17.13 17.97 -12.10
C ARG A 60 17.76 18.24 -13.46
N ARG A 61 18.51 17.30 -14.02
CA ARG A 61 19.11 17.38 -15.34
C ARG A 61 18.25 16.68 -16.38
N GLU A 62 18.42 17.05 -17.64
CA GLU A 62 17.83 16.26 -18.71
C GLU A 62 18.37 14.83 -18.69
N SER A 63 17.48 13.86 -18.93
CA SER A 63 17.86 12.48 -19.05
C SER A 63 18.62 12.24 -20.36
N THR A 64 19.92 11.97 -20.28
CA THR A 64 20.77 11.66 -21.42
C THR A 64 21.35 10.27 -21.30
N ARG A 65 21.53 9.57 -22.43
CA ARG A 65 22.04 8.18 -22.44
C ARG A 65 23.48 8.02 -21.91
N SER A 66 24.23 9.10 -21.77
CA SER A 66 25.65 9.09 -21.35
C SER A 66 25.86 9.38 -19.86
N VAL A 67 24.81 9.37 -19.06
CA VAL A 67 24.93 9.55 -17.60
C VAL A 67 25.49 8.28 -16.97
N ASP A 68 26.49 8.42 -16.08
CA ASP A 68 27.01 7.35 -15.23
C ASP A 68 26.49 7.54 -13.79
N LEU A 69 25.66 6.63 -13.30
CA LEU A 69 25.07 6.67 -11.96
C LEU A 69 25.66 5.62 -11.00
N ARG A 70 26.81 4.99 -11.36
CA ARG A 70 27.46 3.98 -10.51
C ARG A 70 27.95 4.51 -9.17
N HIS A 71 28.11 5.83 -9.07
CA HIS A 71 28.47 6.51 -7.84
C HIS A 71 27.29 6.69 -6.86
N LEU A 72 26.05 6.44 -7.29
CA LEU A 72 24.86 6.50 -6.43
C LEU A 72 24.78 5.23 -5.58
N LEU A 73 25.69 5.09 -4.63
CA LEU A 73 25.74 3.98 -3.70
C LEU A 73 25.23 4.42 -2.33
N TRP A 74 24.48 3.54 -1.68
CA TRP A 74 24.17 3.67 -0.28
C TRP A 74 25.24 2.93 0.54
N GLU A 75 25.77 3.58 1.57
CA GLU A 75 26.89 3.07 2.37
C GLU A 75 26.48 2.46 3.71
N GLY A 76 25.18 2.38 4.00
CA GLY A 76 24.65 1.76 5.22
C GLY A 76 24.72 0.23 5.21
N THR A 77 24.30 -0.38 6.30
CA THR A 77 24.22 -1.84 6.43
C THR A 77 22.77 -2.33 6.17
N PRO A 78 22.57 -3.61 5.76
CA PRO A 78 21.23 -4.15 5.61
C PRO A 78 20.35 -3.99 6.86
N ALA A 79 20.93 -4.00 8.07
CA ALA A 79 20.18 -3.79 9.31
C ALA A 79 19.54 -2.39 9.40
N ASP A 80 20.15 -1.39 8.77
CA ASP A 80 19.68 0.00 8.77
C ASP A 80 18.66 0.25 7.63
N ALA A 81 18.66 -0.59 6.60
CA ALA A 81 17.96 -0.33 5.33
C ALA A 81 16.46 -0.01 5.48
N CYS A 82 15.79 -0.65 6.43
CA CYS A 82 14.36 -0.47 6.64
C CYS A 82 13.99 0.90 7.28
N THR A 83 14.94 1.55 7.96
CA THR A 83 14.67 2.78 8.72
C THR A 83 15.52 3.97 8.29
N ASP A 84 16.56 3.75 7.47
CA ASP A 84 17.45 4.81 7.01
C ASP A 84 16.73 5.84 6.15
N ASP A 85 16.81 7.10 6.57
CA ASP A 85 16.10 8.23 5.94
C ASP A 85 16.55 8.48 4.50
N ASP A 86 17.84 8.32 4.21
CA ASP A 86 18.44 8.63 2.91
C ASP A 86 18.09 7.55 1.86
N LEU A 87 18.24 6.27 2.25
CA LEU A 87 17.87 5.14 1.40
C LEU A 87 16.37 5.15 1.10
N GLN A 88 15.54 5.31 2.14
CA GLN A 88 14.09 5.26 1.99
C GLN A 88 13.56 6.41 1.12
N LEU A 89 14.12 7.62 1.26
CA LEU A 89 13.77 8.72 0.36
C LEU A 89 14.24 8.46 -1.08
N SER A 90 15.43 7.91 -1.26
CA SER A 90 15.98 7.61 -2.60
C SER A 90 15.15 6.55 -3.33
N LEU A 91 14.72 5.51 -2.63
CA LEU A 91 13.80 4.51 -3.16
C LEU A 91 12.44 5.14 -3.51
N TRP A 92 11.88 5.95 -2.61
CA TRP A 92 10.62 6.63 -2.85
C TRP A 92 10.67 7.50 -4.10
N LEU A 93 11.73 8.31 -4.28
CA LEU A 93 11.94 9.14 -5.46
C LEU A 93 12.01 8.32 -6.75
N ALA A 94 12.77 7.21 -6.73
CA ALA A 94 12.91 6.33 -7.89
C ALA A 94 11.61 5.61 -8.23
N TYR A 95 10.79 5.26 -7.24
CA TYR A 95 9.48 4.65 -7.46
C TYR A 95 8.44 5.66 -7.93
N GLU A 96 8.47 6.90 -7.42
CA GLU A 96 7.48 7.91 -7.78
C GLU A 96 7.52 8.27 -9.26
N LEU A 97 8.65 8.10 -9.94
CA LEU A 97 8.75 8.24 -11.40
C LEU A 97 7.79 7.31 -12.16
N HIS A 98 7.39 6.17 -11.58
CA HIS A 98 6.44 5.22 -12.17
C HIS A 98 4.97 5.48 -11.80
N TYR A 99 4.69 6.55 -11.06
CA TYR A 99 3.33 6.95 -10.67
C TYR A 99 2.98 8.31 -11.27
N ARG A 100 3.08 9.37 -10.51
CA ARG A 100 2.75 10.74 -10.95
C ARG A 100 3.96 11.54 -11.39
N GLY A 101 5.15 10.97 -11.24
CA GLY A 101 6.40 11.64 -11.52
C GLY A 101 6.73 12.73 -10.51
N LEU A 102 7.78 13.48 -10.80
CA LEU A 102 8.33 14.51 -9.94
C LEU A 102 8.33 15.86 -10.64
N ALA A 103 7.96 16.93 -9.96
CA ALA A 103 7.82 18.27 -10.53
C ALA A 103 9.14 18.78 -11.11
N GLY A 104 9.13 19.14 -12.39
CA GLY A 104 10.31 19.65 -13.10
C GLY A 104 11.37 18.58 -13.44
N VAL A 105 11.05 17.31 -13.29
CA VAL A 105 11.91 16.18 -13.66
C VAL A 105 11.50 15.66 -15.03
N ASP A 106 12.49 15.36 -15.86
CA ASP A 106 12.30 14.78 -17.19
C ASP A 106 11.70 13.36 -17.07
N GLU A 107 10.52 13.14 -17.64
CA GLU A 107 9.79 11.86 -17.58
C GLU A 107 10.60 10.67 -18.14
N ARG A 108 11.58 10.92 -19.00
CA ARG A 108 12.48 9.88 -19.53
C ARG A 108 13.33 9.20 -18.45
N TRP A 109 13.44 9.79 -17.24
CA TRP A 109 14.10 9.15 -16.12
C TRP A 109 13.38 7.87 -15.64
N GLU A 110 12.08 7.74 -15.87
CA GLU A 110 11.28 6.57 -15.45
C GLU A 110 11.93 5.24 -15.87
N TRP A 111 12.39 5.15 -17.11
CA TRP A 111 12.98 3.93 -17.68
C TRP A 111 14.47 4.09 -18.02
N HIS A 112 15.16 5.05 -17.41
CA HIS A 112 16.58 5.28 -17.67
C HIS A 112 17.42 4.10 -17.16
N PRO A 113 18.21 3.39 -18.01
CA PRO A 113 18.91 2.17 -17.63
C PRO A 113 19.85 2.31 -16.42
N GLU A 114 20.61 3.40 -16.36
CA GLU A 114 21.54 3.65 -15.25
C GLU A 114 20.78 3.90 -13.93
N LEU A 115 19.61 4.59 -13.97
CA LEU A 115 18.79 4.78 -12.79
C LEU A 115 18.15 3.47 -12.33
N LEU A 116 17.67 2.65 -13.25
CA LEU A 116 17.13 1.32 -12.93
C LEU A 116 18.21 0.42 -12.33
N TRP A 117 19.44 0.52 -12.83
CA TRP A 117 20.57 -0.21 -12.26
C TRP A 117 20.89 0.25 -10.83
N ALA A 118 20.96 1.56 -10.58
CA ALA A 118 21.19 2.13 -9.24
C ALA A 118 20.08 1.71 -8.27
N ARG A 119 18.80 1.86 -8.69
CA ARG A 119 17.64 1.44 -7.90
C ARG A 119 17.69 -0.06 -7.55
N ALA A 120 18.05 -0.93 -8.48
CA ALA A 120 18.14 -2.37 -8.22
C ALA A 120 19.12 -2.67 -7.07
N ARG A 121 20.23 -1.94 -6.97
CA ARG A 121 21.20 -2.09 -5.85
C ARG A 121 20.63 -1.62 -4.52
N TRP A 122 19.85 -0.53 -4.50
CA TRP A 122 19.16 -0.06 -3.29
C TRP A 122 18.07 -1.04 -2.86
N GLU A 123 17.34 -1.60 -3.83
CA GLU A 123 16.35 -2.65 -3.61
C GLU A 123 16.97 -3.92 -3.02
N ASP A 124 18.18 -4.32 -3.48
CA ASP A 124 18.91 -5.47 -2.93
C ASP A 124 19.28 -5.23 -1.46
N GLN A 125 19.67 -4.00 -1.07
CA GLN A 125 19.94 -3.66 0.32
C GLN A 125 18.66 -3.67 1.18
N LEU A 126 17.58 -3.10 0.67
CA LEU A 126 16.28 -3.15 1.35
C LEU A 126 15.79 -4.59 1.54
N LEU A 127 15.89 -5.43 0.50
CA LEU A 127 15.50 -6.84 0.58
C LEU A 127 16.35 -7.61 1.59
N ALA A 128 17.66 -7.37 1.62
CA ALA A 128 18.54 -7.97 2.63
C ALA A 128 18.15 -7.56 4.05
N GLY A 129 17.80 -6.28 4.28
CA GLY A 129 17.28 -5.80 5.56
C GLY A 129 15.96 -6.45 5.96
N LEU A 130 15.04 -6.58 5.00
CA LEU A 130 13.76 -7.26 5.22
C LEU A 130 13.96 -8.74 5.53
N GLU A 131 14.86 -9.44 4.87
CA GLU A 131 15.12 -10.86 5.13
C GLU A 131 15.78 -11.11 6.49
N LEU A 132 16.52 -10.14 7.01
CA LEU A 132 17.04 -10.17 8.39
C LEU A 132 15.90 -10.02 9.41
N ALA A 133 14.96 -9.10 9.16
CA ALA A 133 13.85 -8.81 10.08
C ALA A 133 12.72 -9.83 9.96
N VAL A 134 12.47 -10.30 8.74
CA VAL A 134 11.34 -11.19 8.37
C VAL A 134 11.89 -12.39 7.60
N PRO A 135 12.39 -13.41 8.28
CA PRO A 135 12.91 -14.61 7.61
C PRO A 135 11.87 -15.25 6.69
N ARG A 136 12.30 -15.64 5.49
CA ARG A 136 11.42 -16.33 4.54
C ARG A 136 11.05 -17.72 5.05
N VAL A 137 9.78 -18.06 4.91
CA VAL A 137 9.35 -19.46 5.03
C VAL A 137 9.61 -20.11 3.67
N VAL A 138 10.56 -21.03 3.65
CA VAL A 138 10.83 -21.83 2.44
C VAL A 138 9.73 -22.89 2.37
N ALA A 139 8.82 -22.75 1.41
CA ALA A 139 7.93 -23.87 1.04
C ALA A 139 8.80 -24.92 0.34
N THR A 140 9.22 -25.93 1.08
CA THR A 140 10.07 -27.02 0.57
C THR A 140 9.20 -28.13 0.00
N GLY A 141 9.14 -28.23 -1.34
CA GLY A 141 8.69 -29.43 -2.05
C GLY A 141 7.21 -29.84 -1.86
N ALA A 142 6.79 -30.89 -2.55
CA ALA A 142 5.42 -31.42 -2.47
C ALA A 142 5.17 -32.30 -1.21
N THR A 143 6.18 -32.57 -0.42
CA THR A 143 6.09 -33.34 0.84
C THR A 143 7.06 -32.77 1.87
N ASP A 144 6.67 -32.79 3.13
CA ASP A 144 7.54 -32.48 4.25
C ASP A 144 8.69 -33.50 4.30
N PRO A 145 9.96 -33.06 4.19
CA PRO A 145 11.11 -33.96 4.15
C PRO A 145 11.30 -34.74 5.46
N THR A 146 10.68 -34.30 6.56
CA THR A 146 10.82 -34.92 7.89
C THR A 146 9.73 -35.95 8.14
N THR A 147 8.51 -35.69 7.72
CA THR A 147 7.32 -36.53 8.02
C THR A 147 6.81 -37.28 6.80
N GLY A 148 7.23 -36.90 5.58
CA GLY A 148 6.70 -37.46 4.32
C GLY A 148 5.23 -37.08 4.05
N ALA A 149 4.64 -36.22 4.87
CA ALA A 149 3.26 -35.77 4.70
C ALA A 149 3.13 -34.86 3.47
N ALA A 150 2.00 -34.91 2.78
CA ALA A 150 1.69 -33.96 1.71
C ALA A 150 1.61 -32.53 2.30
N LEU A 151 2.28 -31.58 1.68
CA LEU A 151 2.16 -30.16 2.04
C LEU A 151 0.81 -29.64 1.55
N ASP A 152 0.16 -28.80 2.37
CA ASP A 152 -1.01 -28.02 1.98
C ASP A 152 -0.65 -26.54 1.92
N PRO A 153 -0.02 -26.06 0.83
CA PRO A 153 0.41 -24.68 0.74
C PRO A 153 -0.75 -23.68 0.81
N VAL A 154 -1.97 -24.09 0.47
CA VAL A 154 -3.16 -23.23 0.58
C VAL A 154 -3.60 -23.13 2.04
N GLY A 155 -3.71 -24.27 2.75
CA GLY A 155 -4.01 -24.27 4.18
C GLY A 155 -2.96 -23.53 5.00
N ASP A 156 -1.68 -23.71 4.68
CA ASP A 156 -0.57 -23.01 5.35
C ASP A 156 -0.64 -21.49 5.16
N VAL A 157 -0.98 -21.03 3.94
CA VAL A 157 -1.14 -19.59 3.67
C VAL A 157 -2.35 -19.02 4.39
N VAL A 158 -3.50 -19.69 4.34
CA VAL A 158 -4.71 -19.25 5.06
C VAL A 158 -4.43 -19.16 6.56
N ALA A 159 -3.87 -20.22 7.16
CA ALA A 159 -3.53 -20.25 8.58
C ALA A 159 -2.51 -19.15 8.96
N GLY A 160 -1.47 -18.97 8.14
CA GLY A 160 -0.44 -17.98 8.39
C GLY A 160 -0.95 -16.53 8.31
N LEU A 161 -1.83 -16.22 7.35
CA LEU A 161 -2.45 -14.90 7.20
C LEU A 161 -3.45 -14.63 8.34
N THR A 162 -4.26 -15.63 8.70
CA THR A 162 -5.20 -15.53 9.83
C THR A 162 -4.45 -15.27 11.14
N ALA A 163 -3.42 -16.05 11.42
CA ALA A 163 -2.60 -15.87 12.62
C ALA A 163 -1.94 -14.47 12.67
N LEU A 164 -1.52 -13.93 11.51
CA LEU A 164 -0.95 -12.60 11.42
C LEU A 164 -2.00 -11.51 11.71
N ALA A 165 -3.21 -11.64 11.18
CA ALA A 165 -4.29 -10.69 11.39
C ALA A 165 -4.83 -10.70 12.84
N GLU A 166 -4.83 -11.86 13.49
CA GLU A 166 -5.26 -12.03 14.89
C GLU A 166 -4.18 -11.60 15.89
N ALA A 167 -2.93 -11.42 15.46
CA ALA A 167 -1.86 -10.98 16.33
C ALA A 167 -2.14 -9.58 16.89
N ASP A 168 -2.31 -9.48 18.22
CA ASP A 168 -2.53 -8.19 18.89
C ASP A 168 -1.19 -7.49 19.10
N GLY A 169 -0.69 -6.89 18.00
CA GLY A 169 0.60 -6.18 18.01
C GLY A 169 0.61 -5.02 19.00
N GLU A 170 1.60 -4.98 19.87
CA GLU A 170 1.89 -3.85 20.73
C GLU A 170 3.31 -3.34 20.42
N PRO A 171 3.51 -1.99 20.38
CA PRO A 171 2.55 -0.94 20.67
C PRO A 171 1.54 -0.68 19.54
N SER A 172 0.29 -0.36 19.88
CA SER A 172 -0.80 -0.15 18.91
C SER A 172 -1.17 1.32 18.74
N VAL A 173 -0.85 1.90 17.57
CA VAL A 173 -1.22 3.28 17.21
C VAL A 173 -2.73 3.49 17.30
N SER A 174 -3.54 2.54 16.84
CA SER A 174 -5.00 2.68 16.84
C SER A 174 -5.58 2.74 18.26
N LYS A 175 -5.08 1.91 19.19
CA LYS A 175 -5.47 1.95 20.59
C LYS A 175 -5.06 3.27 21.26
N PHE A 176 -3.85 3.76 20.96
CA PHE A 176 -3.34 5.03 21.48
C PHE A 176 -4.18 6.21 20.98
N LEU A 177 -4.44 6.30 19.69
CA LEU A 177 -5.23 7.37 19.07
C LEU A 177 -6.66 7.39 19.60
N MET A 178 -7.26 6.21 19.77
CA MET A 178 -8.62 6.12 20.32
C MET A 178 -8.74 6.71 21.74
N ARG A 179 -7.73 6.50 22.60
CA ARG A 179 -7.83 6.74 24.06
C ARG A 179 -7.06 7.95 24.53
N ASN A 180 -5.83 8.14 24.06
CA ASN A 180 -4.83 8.97 24.73
C ASN A 180 -4.32 10.14 23.88
N ALA A 181 -4.39 10.06 22.55
CA ALA A 181 -3.77 11.05 21.69
C ALA A 181 -4.34 12.46 21.86
N THR A 182 -3.47 13.45 21.71
CA THR A 182 -3.81 14.86 21.53
C THR A 182 -4.20 15.14 20.05
N ALA A 183 -4.72 16.33 19.80
CA ALA A 183 -5.04 16.77 18.43
C ALA A 183 -3.78 16.88 17.56
N GLU A 184 -2.64 17.29 18.12
CA GLU A 184 -1.35 17.36 17.46
C GLU A 184 -0.87 15.98 17.05
N GLN A 185 -0.91 14.99 17.95
CA GLN A 185 -0.54 13.61 17.66
C GLN A 185 -1.44 12.97 16.59
N PHE A 186 -2.73 13.34 16.58
CA PHE A 186 -3.63 12.90 15.51
C PHE A 186 -3.28 13.53 14.14
N ARG A 187 -2.87 14.82 14.11
CA ARG A 187 -2.35 15.45 12.89
C ARG A 187 -1.04 14.79 12.41
N GLU A 188 -0.15 14.43 13.34
CA GLU A 188 1.07 13.69 12.99
C GLU A 188 0.74 12.32 12.36
N PHE A 189 -0.18 11.57 12.97
CA PHE A 189 -0.66 10.31 12.40
C PHE A 189 -1.20 10.48 10.97
N LEU A 190 -2.05 11.48 10.73
CA LEU A 190 -2.56 11.76 9.39
C LEU A 190 -1.44 12.17 8.41
N THR A 191 -0.42 12.87 8.89
CA THR A 191 0.76 13.22 8.10
C THR A 191 1.54 11.98 7.68
N HIS A 192 1.77 11.03 8.58
CA HIS A 192 2.39 9.74 8.25
C HIS A 192 1.56 8.98 7.21
N ARG A 193 0.25 8.87 7.42
CA ARG A 193 -0.65 8.13 6.53
C ARG A 193 -0.82 8.78 5.16
N SER A 194 -0.54 10.08 5.00
CA SER A 194 -0.67 10.79 3.73
C SER A 194 0.23 10.23 2.62
N MET A 195 1.35 9.59 2.97
CA MET A 195 2.28 9.00 2.01
C MET A 195 1.68 7.82 1.24
N TYR A 196 0.73 7.10 1.85
CA TYR A 196 0.02 5.99 1.21
C TYR A 196 -1.37 6.43 0.73
N HIS A 197 -2.22 6.96 1.62
CA HIS A 197 -3.64 7.16 1.32
C HIS A 197 -3.92 8.22 0.22
N LEU A 198 -2.99 9.13 -0.08
CA LEU A 198 -3.15 10.04 -1.23
C LEU A 198 -2.93 9.38 -2.60
N LYS A 199 -2.38 8.15 -2.62
CA LYS A 199 -2.26 7.28 -3.80
C LYS A 199 -2.76 5.85 -3.52
N GLU A 200 -3.72 5.73 -2.62
CA GLU A 200 -4.31 4.46 -2.22
C GLU A 200 -4.79 3.67 -3.43
N ALA A 201 -4.57 2.36 -3.41
CA ALA A 201 -4.80 1.42 -4.48
C ALA A 201 -3.83 1.49 -5.68
N ASP A 202 -3.25 2.65 -6.04
CA ASP A 202 -2.36 2.78 -7.20
C ASP A 202 -1.22 1.74 -7.19
N PRO A 203 -0.46 1.53 -6.09
CA PRO A 203 0.65 0.58 -6.10
C PRO A 203 0.20 -0.89 -6.28
N HIS A 204 -0.94 -1.29 -5.74
CA HIS A 204 -1.46 -2.64 -5.88
C HIS A 204 -1.98 -2.93 -7.30
N SER A 205 -2.36 -1.88 -8.05
CA SER A 205 -2.79 -2.00 -9.46
C SER A 205 -1.73 -2.63 -10.36
N TRP A 206 -0.45 -2.60 -9.99
CA TRP A 206 0.62 -3.29 -10.71
C TRP A 206 0.45 -4.81 -10.75
N ALA A 207 -0.33 -5.42 -9.85
CA ALA A 207 -0.65 -6.84 -9.90
C ALA A 207 -1.63 -7.19 -11.02
N ILE A 208 -2.50 -6.27 -11.46
CA ILE A 208 -3.56 -6.53 -12.45
C ILE A 208 -3.03 -7.21 -13.72
N PRO A 209 -1.99 -6.70 -14.42
CA PRO A 209 -1.48 -7.35 -15.62
C PRO A 209 -0.72 -8.66 -15.35
N ARG A 210 -0.42 -8.99 -14.10
CA ARG A 210 0.43 -10.14 -13.71
C ARG A 210 -0.36 -11.31 -13.16
N LEU A 211 -1.63 -11.12 -12.88
CA LEU A 211 -2.57 -12.14 -12.44
C LEU A 211 -3.52 -12.53 -13.60
N SER A 212 -4.22 -13.65 -13.44
CA SER A 212 -5.17 -14.15 -14.44
C SER A 212 -6.39 -14.81 -13.80
N GLY A 213 -7.43 -15.05 -14.60
CA GLY A 213 -8.62 -15.78 -14.18
C GLY A 213 -9.32 -15.20 -12.95
N ALA A 214 -9.80 -16.07 -12.08
CA ALA A 214 -10.55 -15.70 -10.86
C ALA A 214 -9.72 -14.82 -9.91
N VAL A 215 -8.41 -15.09 -9.78
CA VAL A 215 -7.50 -14.33 -8.92
C VAL A 215 -7.42 -12.85 -9.35
N LYS A 216 -7.33 -12.61 -10.67
CA LYS A 216 -7.42 -11.23 -11.19
C LYS A 216 -8.79 -10.63 -10.91
N GLY A 217 -9.88 -11.41 -11.07
CA GLY A 217 -11.23 -10.96 -10.76
C GLY A 217 -11.36 -10.48 -9.32
N ALA A 218 -10.85 -11.26 -8.36
CA ALA A 218 -10.85 -10.90 -6.94
C ALA A 218 -10.10 -9.57 -6.68
N LEU A 219 -8.90 -9.40 -7.25
CA LEU A 219 -8.16 -8.14 -7.15
C LEU A 219 -8.94 -6.97 -7.74
N ILE A 220 -9.56 -7.13 -8.92
CA ILE A 220 -10.34 -6.06 -9.55
C ILE A 220 -11.56 -5.66 -8.71
N THR A 221 -12.19 -6.61 -8.00
CA THR A 221 -13.30 -6.29 -7.09
C THR A 221 -12.85 -5.36 -5.99
N ILE A 222 -11.76 -5.67 -5.30
CA ILE A 222 -11.18 -4.81 -4.26
C ILE A 222 -10.80 -3.44 -4.86
N GLN A 223 -10.03 -3.43 -5.95
CA GLN A 223 -9.59 -2.19 -6.58
C GLN A 223 -10.74 -1.32 -7.07
N ALA A 224 -11.85 -1.90 -7.54
CA ALA A 224 -13.01 -1.13 -7.97
C ALA A 224 -13.62 -0.34 -6.79
N ASP A 225 -13.71 -0.95 -5.63
CA ASP A 225 -14.21 -0.27 -4.42
C ASP A 225 -13.25 0.81 -3.93
N GLU A 226 -11.92 0.53 -3.93
CA GLU A 226 -10.88 1.51 -3.63
C GLU A 226 -10.97 2.77 -4.51
N TYR A 227 -11.29 2.58 -5.80
CA TYR A 227 -11.53 3.67 -6.75
C TYR A 227 -12.99 4.15 -6.75
N GLY A 228 -13.75 3.86 -5.67
CA GLY A 228 -15.10 4.39 -5.44
C GLY A 228 -16.14 3.92 -6.46
N GLY A 229 -15.99 2.73 -7.04
CA GLY A 229 -16.85 2.25 -8.11
C GLY A 229 -16.81 3.13 -9.36
N GLY A 230 -15.71 3.87 -9.59
CA GLY A 230 -15.58 4.86 -10.67
C GLY A 230 -16.20 6.23 -10.35
N VAL A 231 -16.67 6.45 -9.14
CA VAL A 231 -17.18 7.76 -8.67
C VAL A 231 -16.05 8.53 -7.98
N PRO A 232 -15.47 9.60 -8.56
CA PRO A 232 -14.32 10.29 -8.02
C PRO A 232 -14.49 10.73 -6.56
N ALA A 233 -15.69 11.21 -6.19
CA ALA A 233 -15.97 11.67 -4.84
C ALA A 233 -16.02 10.52 -3.78
N ALA A 234 -16.13 9.26 -4.21
CA ALA A 234 -16.14 8.08 -3.35
C ALA A 234 -14.79 7.37 -3.28
N MET A 235 -13.80 7.73 -4.13
CA MET A 235 -12.45 7.18 -4.06
C MET A 235 -11.86 7.36 -2.67
N HIS A 236 -11.23 6.32 -2.10
CA HIS A 236 -10.64 6.37 -0.76
C HIS A 236 -9.62 7.50 -0.63
N ALA A 237 -8.76 7.71 -1.62
CA ALA A 237 -7.83 8.83 -1.64
C ALA A 237 -8.54 10.21 -1.56
N GLN A 238 -9.76 10.35 -2.10
CA GLN A 238 -10.54 11.59 -2.01
C GLN A 238 -11.23 11.74 -0.65
N LEU A 239 -11.68 10.65 -0.05
CA LEU A 239 -12.19 10.66 1.33
C LEU A 239 -11.07 11.05 2.29
N PHE A 240 -9.85 10.52 2.09
CA PHE A 240 -8.69 10.88 2.90
C PHE A 240 -8.30 12.37 2.74
N ARG A 241 -8.38 12.94 1.52
CA ARG A 241 -8.18 14.40 1.31
C ARG A 241 -9.11 15.24 2.16
N ARG A 242 -10.40 14.88 2.23
CA ARG A 242 -11.37 15.59 3.07
C ARG A 242 -11.02 15.48 4.55
N LEU A 243 -10.54 14.30 4.96
CA LEU A 243 -10.05 14.12 6.33
C LEU A 243 -8.85 15.02 6.62
N LEU A 244 -7.82 15.07 5.76
CA LEU A 244 -6.68 15.98 5.89
C LEU A 244 -7.12 17.45 6.00
N ALA A 245 -7.98 17.90 5.07
CA ALA A 245 -8.50 19.27 5.06
C ALA A 245 -9.23 19.62 6.36
N SER A 246 -10.00 18.69 6.94
CA SER A 246 -10.73 18.90 8.20
C SER A 246 -9.81 19.10 9.41
N TRP A 247 -8.54 18.66 9.29
CA TRP A 247 -7.50 18.84 10.31
C TRP A 247 -6.52 19.97 9.98
N GLY A 248 -6.80 20.78 8.94
CA GLY A 248 -5.94 21.89 8.51
C GLY A 248 -4.60 21.42 7.93
N LEU A 249 -4.54 20.19 7.40
CA LEU A 249 -3.37 19.64 6.74
C LEU A 249 -3.46 19.85 5.22
N SER A 250 -2.29 19.93 4.57
CA SER A 250 -2.24 19.99 3.11
C SER A 250 -2.86 18.76 2.48
N THR A 251 -3.62 18.99 1.42
CA THR A 251 -4.23 17.93 0.60
C THR A 251 -3.47 17.70 -0.71
N THR A 252 -2.42 18.44 -0.95
CA THR A 252 -1.56 18.30 -2.14
C THR A 252 -0.76 17.01 -2.03
N TYR A 253 -0.74 16.26 -3.12
CA TYR A 253 -0.01 14.99 -3.19
C TYR A 253 1.47 15.18 -2.84
N ALA A 254 1.98 14.34 -1.93
CA ALA A 254 3.37 14.31 -1.45
C ALA A 254 3.92 15.61 -0.82
N GLU A 255 3.12 16.68 -0.61
CA GLU A 255 3.61 17.91 -0.01
C GLU A 255 4.13 17.72 1.43
N LEU A 256 3.62 16.72 2.13
CA LEU A 256 4.04 16.41 3.49
C LEU A 256 5.27 15.47 3.57
N LEU A 257 5.89 15.13 2.43
CA LEU A 257 7.00 14.17 2.35
C LEU A 257 8.20 14.58 3.22
N ASP A 258 8.57 15.86 3.25
CA ASP A 258 9.71 16.35 4.05
C ASP A 258 9.49 16.24 5.56
N ARG A 259 8.25 16.03 6.00
CA ARG A 259 7.89 15.90 7.41
C ARG A 259 8.02 14.48 7.95
N VAL A 260 7.86 13.46 7.11
CA VAL A 260 7.83 12.07 7.55
C VAL A 260 9.23 11.44 7.55
N PRO A 261 9.58 10.62 8.54
CA PRO A 261 10.85 9.89 8.57
C PRO A 261 10.89 8.71 7.60
N GLY A 262 12.08 8.15 7.38
CA GLY A 262 12.31 7.00 6.49
C GLY A 262 11.47 5.78 6.86
N VAL A 263 11.30 5.53 8.15
CA VAL A 263 10.46 4.44 8.66
C VAL A 263 9.00 4.51 8.17
N THR A 264 8.48 5.71 7.92
CA THR A 264 7.16 5.89 7.30
C THR A 264 7.16 5.53 5.82
N LEU A 265 8.25 5.85 5.12
CA LEU A 265 8.38 5.57 3.69
C LEU A 265 8.53 4.08 3.40
N LEU A 266 9.01 3.31 4.37
CA LEU A 266 9.15 1.85 4.23
C LEU A 266 7.84 1.20 3.75
N SER A 267 6.70 1.54 4.35
CA SER A 267 5.40 0.97 3.99
C SER A 267 5.07 1.18 2.50
N THR A 268 5.21 2.42 1.99
CA THR A 268 4.93 2.71 0.58
C THR A 268 5.99 2.15 -0.37
N ASN A 269 7.25 2.12 0.06
CA ASN A 269 8.34 1.56 -0.72
C ASN A 269 8.21 0.04 -0.88
N LEU A 270 7.74 -0.67 0.14
CA LEU A 270 7.46 -2.11 0.06
C LEU A 270 6.45 -2.43 -1.03
N ILE A 271 5.34 -1.71 -1.07
CA ILE A 271 4.29 -1.95 -2.07
C ILE A 271 4.85 -1.68 -3.47
N SER A 272 5.63 -0.61 -3.63
CA SER A 272 6.25 -0.26 -4.91
C SER A 272 7.31 -1.29 -5.33
N LEU A 273 8.15 -1.76 -4.39
CA LEU A 273 9.12 -2.84 -4.64
C LEU A 273 8.42 -4.10 -5.14
N PHE A 274 7.39 -4.55 -4.44
CA PHE A 274 6.64 -5.75 -4.84
C PHE A 274 5.83 -5.51 -6.11
N GLY A 275 5.24 -4.33 -6.24
CA GLY A 275 4.40 -3.93 -7.36
C GLY A 275 5.17 -3.83 -8.67
N LEU A 276 6.33 -3.20 -8.72
CA LEU A 276 7.09 -2.98 -9.95
C LEU A 276 7.81 -4.24 -10.49
N HIS A 277 7.99 -5.26 -9.66
CA HIS A 277 8.67 -6.50 -10.04
C HIS A 277 7.71 -7.69 -10.16
N ARG A 278 7.55 -8.25 -11.38
CA ARG A 278 6.71 -9.44 -11.61
C ARG A 278 7.09 -10.62 -10.69
N ARG A 279 8.36 -10.79 -10.37
CA ARG A 279 8.85 -11.86 -9.49
C ARG A 279 8.23 -11.80 -8.10
N TRP A 280 7.83 -10.61 -7.63
CA TRP A 280 7.24 -10.35 -6.31
C TRP A 280 5.70 -10.31 -6.31
N ARG A 281 5.02 -10.78 -7.38
CA ARG A 281 3.55 -10.75 -7.43
C ARG A 281 2.87 -11.48 -6.28
N GLY A 282 3.49 -12.57 -5.77
CA GLY A 282 3.03 -13.27 -4.58
C GLY A 282 3.15 -12.40 -3.32
N ALA A 283 4.29 -11.72 -3.14
CA ALA A 283 4.49 -10.79 -2.02
C ALA A 283 3.54 -9.59 -2.09
N LEU A 284 3.27 -9.05 -3.28
CA LEU A 284 2.29 -7.97 -3.45
C LEU A 284 0.88 -8.40 -3.05
N VAL A 285 0.46 -9.61 -3.46
CA VAL A 285 -0.83 -10.19 -3.05
C VAL A 285 -0.88 -10.41 -1.54
N GLY A 286 0.17 -10.96 -0.95
CA GLY A 286 0.24 -11.16 0.50
C GLY A 286 0.20 -9.84 1.27
N HIS A 287 0.88 -8.80 0.78
CA HIS A 287 0.85 -7.46 1.36
C HIS A 287 -0.57 -6.88 1.37
N LEU A 288 -1.26 -6.91 0.21
CA LEU A 288 -2.65 -6.44 0.11
C LEU A 288 -3.56 -7.23 1.05
N THR A 289 -3.46 -8.56 1.03
CA THR A 289 -4.30 -9.42 1.90
C THR A 289 -4.10 -9.08 3.39
N ALA A 290 -2.86 -8.83 3.83
CA ALA A 290 -2.60 -8.41 5.21
C ALA A 290 -3.24 -7.04 5.52
N PHE A 291 -3.26 -6.10 4.58
CA PHE A 291 -3.91 -4.80 4.76
C PHE A 291 -5.43 -4.97 4.92
N GLU A 292 -6.08 -5.70 4.01
CA GLU A 292 -7.52 -5.94 4.05
C GLU A 292 -7.95 -6.65 5.34
N MET A 293 -7.20 -7.67 5.78
CA MET A 293 -7.51 -8.44 6.98
C MET A 293 -7.27 -7.68 8.30
N SER A 294 -6.42 -6.65 8.30
CA SER A 294 -6.01 -5.96 9.53
C SER A 294 -6.54 -4.53 9.66
N SER A 295 -7.31 -4.02 8.71
CA SER A 295 -7.67 -2.58 8.66
C SER A 295 -8.99 -2.24 9.34
N SER A 296 -10.01 -3.09 9.31
CA SER A 296 -11.36 -2.79 9.84
C SER A 296 -11.35 -2.37 11.32
N VAL A 297 -10.72 -3.14 12.21
CA VAL A 297 -10.67 -2.85 13.65
C VAL A 297 -9.87 -1.57 13.96
N PRO A 298 -8.67 -1.35 13.40
CA PRO A 298 -7.96 -0.08 13.54
C PRO A 298 -8.76 1.12 13.03
N ASN A 299 -9.42 1.03 11.88
CA ASN A 299 -10.23 2.13 11.35
C ASN A 299 -11.39 2.50 12.28
N ALA A 300 -12.08 1.52 12.87
CA ALA A 300 -13.10 1.78 13.90
C ALA A 300 -12.51 2.53 15.12
N ARG A 301 -11.28 2.23 15.52
CA ARG A 301 -10.57 2.92 16.61
C ARG A 301 -10.15 4.33 16.20
N TYR A 302 -9.65 4.53 14.96
CA TYR A 302 -9.30 5.84 14.42
C TYR A 302 -10.52 6.75 14.33
N ALA A 303 -11.66 6.23 13.87
CA ALA A 303 -12.93 6.97 13.85
C ALA A 303 -13.34 7.45 15.25
N ARG A 304 -13.21 6.58 16.25
CA ARG A 304 -13.49 6.96 17.66
C ARG A 304 -12.54 8.04 18.18
N GLY A 305 -11.23 7.91 17.89
CA GLY A 305 -10.22 8.91 18.23
C GLY A 305 -10.49 10.25 17.55
N HIS A 306 -10.82 10.24 16.27
CA HIS A 306 -11.22 11.41 15.49
C HIS A 306 -12.42 12.15 16.15
N ARG A 307 -13.50 11.42 16.45
CA ARG A 307 -14.69 11.98 17.08
C ARG A 307 -14.42 12.51 18.50
N ARG A 308 -13.63 11.77 19.29
CA ARG A 308 -13.21 12.19 20.64
C ARG A 308 -12.48 13.53 20.63
N LEU A 309 -11.71 13.80 19.59
CA LEU A 309 -10.93 15.04 19.42
C LEU A 309 -11.71 16.17 18.73
N GLY A 310 -13.01 15.99 18.50
CA GLY A 310 -13.88 17.00 17.89
C GLY A 310 -13.89 16.99 16.36
N GLY A 311 -13.38 15.94 15.73
CA GLY A 311 -13.46 15.77 14.29
C GLY A 311 -14.89 15.61 13.78
N SER A 312 -15.17 16.09 12.58
CA SER A 312 -16.51 16.11 11.98
C SER A 312 -16.96 14.72 11.46
N GLU A 313 -18.26 14.43 11.52
CA GLU A 313 -18.83 13.20 10.94
C GLU A 313 -18.55 13.07 9.43
N ALA A 314 -18.57 14.19 8.70
CA ALA A 314 -18.27 14.18 7.28
C ALA A 314 -16.83 13.72 6.97
N ALA A 315 -15.88 14.01 7.86
CA ALA A 315 -14.49 13.59 7.72
C ALA A 315 -14.26 12.17 8.29
N ALA A 316 -15.05 11.75 9.29
CA ALA A 316 -15.00 10.38 9.82
C ALA A 316 -15.35 9.34 8.75
N ARG A 317 -16.09 9.73 7.69
CA ARG A 317 -16.49 8.84 6.60
C ARG A 317 -15.32 8.05 5.99
N PHE A 318 -14.11 8.62 5.93
CA PHE A 318 -12.94 7.89 5.46
C PHE A 318 -12.72 6.59 6.26
N PHE A 319 -12.76 6.69 7.59
CA PHE A 319 -12.57 5.52 8.46
C PHE A 319 -13.79 4.60 8.45
N ASP A 320 -15.00 5.18 8.45
CA ASP A 320 -16.25 4.40 8.49
C ASP A 320 -16.43 3.58 7.19
N GLU A 321 -15.99 4.10 6.03
CA GLU A 321 -16.00 3.38 4.75
C GLU A 321 -15.11 2.12 4.84
N HIS A 322 -13.90 2.25 5.36
CA HIS A 322 -13.00 1.10 5.54
C HIS A 322 -13.56 0.05 6.51
N VAL A 323 -14.29 0.47 7.56
CA VAL A 323 -14.93 -0.52 8.47
C VAL A 323 -15.96 -1.38 7.73
N VAL A 324 -16.66 -0.82 6.77
CA VAL A 324 -17.72 -1.52 6.02
C VAL A 324 -17.14 -2.32 4.86
N ALA A 325 -16.26 -1.70 4.07
CA ALA A 325 -15.65 -2.32 2.89
C ALA A 325 -14.76 -3.51 3.27
N ASP A 326 -13.89 -3.32 4.25
CA ASP A 326 -12.87 -4.32 4.60
C ASP A 326 -13.47 -5.57 5.27
N ALA A 327 -14.66 -5.50 5.84
CA ALA A 327 -15.38 -6.69 6.31
C ALA A 327 -15.71 -7.68 5.17
N VAL A 328 -15.85 -7.18 3.93
CA VAL A 328 -16.06 -7.99 2.72
C VAL A 328 -14.73 -8.29 2.04
N HIS A 329 -13.86 -7.28 1.94
CA HIS A 329 -12.55 -7.38 1.28
C HIS A 329 -11.65 -8.41 1.98
N GLU A 330 -11.68 -8.51 3.30
CA GLU A 330 -10.96 -9.54 4.07
C GLU A 330 -11.21 -10.95 3.50
N GLN A 331 -12.47 -11.31 3.26
CA GLN A 331 -12.82 -12.64 2.76
C GLN A 331 -12.38 -12.84 1.31
N ILE A 332 -12.55 -11.83 0.45
CA ILE A 332 -12.10 -11.86 -0.93
C ILE A 332 -10.57 -11.95 -0.99
N ALA A 333 -9.87 -11.14 -0.20
CA ALA A 333 -8.41 -11.10 -0.17
C ALA A 333 -7.83 -12.43 0.32
N LEU A 334 -8.39 -13.02 1.39
CA LEU A 334 -7.90 -14.28 1.95
C LEU A 334 -8.19 -15.47 1.04
N HIS A 335 -9.46 -15.65 0.63
CA HIS A 335 -9.91 -16.89 0.01
C HIS A 335 -9.83 -16.88 -1.52
N ASP A 336 -10.14 -15.78 -2.16
CA ASP A 336 -10.20 -15.69 -3.61
C ASP A 336 -8.89 -15.13 -4.21
N LEU A 337 -8.25 -14.16 -3.56
CA LEU A 337 -7.01 -13.58 -4.03
C LEU A 337 -5.80 -14.39 -3.56
N ALA A 338 -5.47 -14.44 -2.26
CA ALA A 338 -4.26 -15.09 -1.77
C ALA A 338 -4.32 -16.62 -1.90
N ALA A 339 -5.33 -17.27 -1.33
CA ALA A 339 -5.50 -18.72 -1.45
C ALA A 339 -5.78 -19.13 -2.90
N GLY A 340 -6.50 -18.32 -3.67
CA GLY A 340 -6.72 -18.51 -5.09
C GLY A 340 -5.42 -18.50 -5.89
N LEU A 341 -4.52 -17.55 -5.61
CA LEU A 341 -3.20 -17.48 -6.24
C LEU A 341 -2.36 -18.72 -5.93
N VAL A 342 -2.34 -19.14 -4.67
CA VAL A 342 -1.55 -20.32 -4.24
C VAL A 342 -2.11 -21.62 -4.82
N ARG A 343 -3.43 -21.75 -4.99
CA ARG A 343 -4.02 -22.89 -5.73
C ARG A 343 -3.53 -22.94 -7.19
N ALA A 344 -3.44 -21.77 -7.85
CA ALA A 344 -2.99 -21.69 -9.23
C ALA A 344 -1.47 -21.82 -9.36
N GLU A 345 -0.70 -21.25 -8.45
CA GLU A 345 0.76 -21.20 -8.43
C GLU A 345 1.30 -21.54 -7.03
N PRO A 346 1.34 -22.83 -6.62
CA PRO A 346 1.72 -23.23 -5.25
C PRO A 346 3.12 -22.77 -4.81
N THR A 347 4.02 -22.56 -5.76
CA THR A 347 5.39 -22.08 -5.49
C THR A 347 5.43 -20.65 -4.94
N LEU A 348 4.33 -19.89 -5.04
CA LEU A 348 4.22 -18.52 -4.52
C LEU A 348 3.78 -18.45 -3.05
N ALA A 349 3.45 -19.58 -2.41
CA ALA A 349 2.99 -19.60 -1.00
C ALA A 349 3.96 -18.87 -0.06
N GLY A 350 5.27 -19.16 -0.20
CA GLY A 350 6.32 -18.49 0.58
C GLY A 350 6.40 -16.98 0.33
N ASP A 351 6.22 -16.54 -0.92
CA ASP A 351 6.22 -15.11 -1.27
C ASP A 351 4.97 -14.40 -0.71
N VAL A 352 3.78 -15.03 -0.76
CA VAL A 352 2.55 -14.47 -0.17
C VAL A 352 2.74 -14.24 1.33
N LEU A 353 3.22 -15.24 2.07
CA LEU A 353 3.49 -15.10 3.51
C LEU A 353 4.60 -14.07 3.80
N PHE A 354 5.64 -14.02 2.98
CA PHE A 354 6.70 -13.03 3.12
C PHE A 354 6.17 -11.61 2.95
N GLY A 355 5.38 -11.34 1.91
CA GLY A 355 4.79 -10.03 1.67
C GLY A 355 3.88 -9.55 2.81
N ALA A 356 3.03 -10.45 3.33
CA ALA A 356 2.17 -10.17 4.46
C ALA A 356 2.95 -9.84 5.74
N ARG A 357 4.00 -10.61 6.03
CA ARG A 357 4.87 -10.37 7.20
C ARG A 357 5.68 -9.09 7.06
N CYS A 358 6.13 -8.74 5.84
CA CYS A 358 6.79 -7.45 5.59
C CYS A 358 5.84 -6.27 5.82
N ALA A 359 4.56 -6.39 5.45
CA ALA A 359 3.54 -5.38 5.76
C ALA A 359 3.38 -5.19 7.27
N ALA A 360 3.21 -6.29 8.01
CA ALA A 360 3.10 -6.26 9.47
C ALA A 360 4.37 -5.69 10.14
N TYR A 361 5.55 -6.04 9.65
CA TYR A 361 6.82 -5.50 10.14
C TYR A 361 6.91 -3.99 9.91
N ALA A 362 6.55 -3.50 8.72
CA ALA A 362 6.57 -2.06 8.42
C ALA A 362 5.60 -1.28 9.32
N ASP A 363 4.41 -1.82 9.57
CA ASP A 363 3.45 -1.22 10.52
C ASP A 363 3.98 -1.26 11.97
N GLN A 364 4.65 -2.33 12.38
CA GLN A 364 5.24 -2.46 13.71
C GLN A 364 6.33 -1.42 13.96
N VAL A 365 7.33 -1.29 13.07
CA VAL A 365 8.41 -0.31 13.24
C VAL A 365 7.90 1.13 13.16
N ALA A 366 6.89 1.40 12.34
CA ALA A 366 6.23 2.70 12.30
C ALA A 366 5.46 3.01 13.61
N ALA A 367 4.80 2.01 14.19
CA ALA A 367 4.10 2.13 15.46
C ALA A 367 5.06 2.38 16.63
N GLU A 368 6.15 1.63 16.68
CA GLU A 368 7.22 1.82 17.69
C GLU A 368 7.80 3.22 17.64
N HIS A 369 8.10 3.71 16.42
CA HIS A 369 8.60 5.06 16.22
C HIS A 369 7.61 6.13 16.71
N GLN A 370 6.34 6.06 16.26
CA GLN A 370 5.33 7.06 16.60
C GLN A 370 5.02 7.06 18.10
N ILE A 371 4.72 5.91 18.68
CA ILE A 371 4.36 5.80 20.10
C ILE A 371 5.56 6.10 20.98
N GLY A 372 6.76 5.67 20.61
CA GLY A 372 7.99 5.99 21.33
C GLY A 372 8.23 7.50 21.42
N ALA A 373 8.11 8.21 20.27
CA ALA A 373 8.21 9.68 20.24
C ALA A 373 7.13 10.35 21.11
N TRP A 374 5.86 9.96 20.95
CA TRP A 374 4.75 10.55 21.69
C TRP A 374 4.82 10.28 23.20
N THR A 375 5.30 9.12 23.59
CA THR A 375 5.52 8.78 25.00
C THR A 375 6.67 9.58 25.61
N ALA A 376 7.71 9.88 24.81
CA ALA A 376 8.80 10.76 25.20
C ALA A 376 8.42 12.25 25.16
N GLY A 377 7.19 12.61 24.77
CA GLY A 377 6.73 13.99 24.69
C GLY A 377 7.32 14.79 23.53
N VAL A 378 7.83 14.10 22.49
CA VAL A 378 8.37 14.74 21.28
C VAL A 378 7.54 14.38 20.05
N SER A 379 7.69 15.18 18.97
CA SER A 379 7.03 14.87 17.69
C SER A 379 7.61 13.61 17.06
N SER A 380 6.76 12.80 16.45
CA SER A 380 7.15 11.65 15.64
C SER A 380 7.58 12.04 14.21
N LEU A 381 7.39 13.30 13.85
CA LEU A 381 7.77 13.85 12.55
C LEU A 381 9.20 14.42 12.59
N ARG A 382 9.89 14.40 11.45
CA ARG A 382 11.18 15.07 11.27
C ARG A 382 11.10 16.57 11.53
N THR A 383 10.00 17.20 11.09
CA THR A 383 9.69 18.60 11.35
C THR A 383 8.27 18.66 11.91
N PRO A 384 8.07 19.20 13.12
CA PRO A 384 6.75 19.28 13.73
C PRO A 384 5.73 20.01 12.85
N VAL A 385 4.45 19.62 12.97
CA VAL A 385 3.35 20.37 12.36
C VAL A 385 3.20 21.68 13.12
N VAL A 386 3.53 22.80 12.49
CA VAL A 386 3.21 24.12 13.03
C VAL A 386 1.71 24.31 12.86
N ALA A 387 0.97 24.50 13.97
CA ALA A 387 -0.43 24.87 13.88
C ALA A 387 -0.56 26.16 13.07
N ALA A 388 -1.43 26.17 12.06
CA ALA A 388 -1.80 27.43 11.39
C ALA A 388 -2.39 28.35 12.46
N ALA A 389 -1.81 29.56 12.59
CA ALA A 389 -2.22 30.57 13.56
C ALA A 389 -3.62 31.12 13.25
#